data_cb9f445f88b54e3fe11ebc824d39fd5b
#
_entry.id   cb9f445f88b54e3fe11ebc824d39fd5b
#
_cell.length_a   1.000
_cell.length_b   1.000
_cell.length_c   1.000
_cell.angle_alpha   90.00
_cell.angle_beta   90.00
_cell.angle_gamma   90.00
#
_symmetry.space_group_name_H-M   'P 1'
#
loop_
_entity.id
_entity.type
_entity.pdbx_description
1 polymer ?
#
loop_
_entity_poly.entity_id
_entity_poly.type
_entity_poly.pdbx_seq_one_letter_code
_entity_poly.pdbx_strand_id
1 'polypeptide(L)'
;MNQTFTIRCIISKRCQLMCIVLSLFSLLSLTTGCLSQQAATKTTDNSKKQALSAETAAGTVGYETPEILKASEILPPELIEGENYNVNEDILTYGFTNYYTIMSPVGIFEAEGDDMLRIRIPEIKAIGALHDIKKSKAFGEAAQKAATSSVKGALSLISHPVNTVSGVPKGIGKLFSRVSEMAKGARGDSEESVAKELIGFSAVKRQYAYKMGVDVYSSNEVLQRELNSVSWAGFAGGVGISLATRAVKGASKLAYFSIKGTKFIYGMNKILLDNAPEDLRRINREKLLQMGIKNTVIEEFLRNPNFSPRHETILVHALSKMEGVRNRDKFIRQALFAESELDALVFQQIAEMLYGYHTQVGPISEIIPLRRIAVGYTADQAVVIALPTDYIYWTERTSLGLGAVTQLQSTERTVKRTELWLTGRLTPRARKEIEETGVIVNERIGERLMPPSTQE
;
A
#
# COMPACT_ATOMS: atom_id res chain seq x y z
N MET A 1 -2.55 -11.20 -40.38
CA MET A 1 -3.62 -11.25 -39.36
C MET A 1 -3.14 -10.39 -38.20
N ASN A 2 -3.56 -9.13 -38.22
CA ASN A 2 -3.17 -8.12 -37.21
C ASN A 2 -4.18 -8.17 -36.07
N GLN A 3 -3.74 -8.51 -34.89
CA GLN A 3 -4.50 -8.26 -33.68
C GLN A 3 -3.99 -6.97 -33.04
N THR A 4 -4.71 -5.91 -33.25
CA THR A 4 -4.56 -4.63 -32.56
C THR A 4 -5.12 -4.77 -31.15
N PHE A 5 -4.26 -4.83 -30.15
CA PHE A 5 -4.64 -4.74 -28.74
C PHE A 5 -5.03 -3.29 -28.41
N THR A 6 -6.30 -3.09 -28.16
CA THR A 6 -6.84 -1.82 -27.67
C THR A 6 -6.53 -1.69 -26.19
N ILE A 7 -5.51 -0.92 -25.84
CA ILE A 7 -5.24 -0.48 -24.46
C ILE A 7 -6.32 0.53 -24.07
N ARG A 8 -7.38 0.08 -23.42
CA ARG A 8 -8.36 0.96 -22.78
C ARG A 8 -7.74 1.60 -21.55
N CYS A 9 -7.61 2.90 -21.65
CA CYS A 9 -7.12 3.80 -20.63
C CYS A 9 -7.96 3.71 -19.32
N ILE A 10 -7.46 3.04 -18.29
CA ILE A 10 -8.03 3.00 -16.93
C ILE A 10 -7.35 4.08 -16.07
N ILE A 11 -7.12 5.25 -16.64
CA ILE A 11 -6.43 6.35 -15.93
C ILE A 11 -7.39 7.20 -15.07
N SER A 12 -8.71 6.94 -15.09
CA SER A 12 -9.68 7.95 -14.65
C SER A 12 -10.07 7.95 -13.18
N LYS A 13 -9.61 7.01 -12.32
CA LYS A 13 -10.02 6.99 -10.90
C LYS A 13 -8.91 6.75 -9.87
N ARG A 14 -7.71 6.37 -10.28
CA ARG A 14 -6.62 6.05 -9.35
C ARG A 14 -5.73 7.24 -8.97
N CYS A 15 -5.77 8.31 -9.73
CA CYS A 15 -5.03 9.54 -9.45
C CYS A 15 -5.61 10.39 -8.29
N GLN A 16 -6.74 9.96 -7.68
CA GLN A 16 -7.47 10.85 -6.78
C GLN A 16 -6.99 10.89 -5.35
N LEU A 17 -6.16 10.01 -4.85
CA LEU A 17 -5.95 9.93 -3.41
C LEU A 17 -4.53 10.14 -2.89
N MET A 18 -3.50 10.02 -3.67
CA MET A 18 -2.34 10.84 -3.34
C MET A 18 -2.68 12.32 -3.59
N CYS A 19 -3.69 12.54 -4.41
CA CYS A 19 -4.52 13.74 -4.32
C CYS A 19 -5.16 13.94 -2.94
N ILE A 20 -5.35 12.92 -2.08
CA ILE A 20 -6.02 13.06 -0.78
C ILE A 20 -5.12 13.69 0.28
N VAL A 21 -3.88 13.42 0.31
CA VAL A 21 -2.98 14.20 1.17
C VAL A 21 -2.99 15.67 0.74
N LEU A 22 -3.39 15.97 -0.49
CA LEU A 22 -3.24 17.31 -1.09
C LEU A 22 -4.42 17.82 -1.94
N SER A 23 -5.47 17.03 -2.26
CA SER A 23 -6.59 17.47 -3.11
C SER A 23 -7.76 18.07 -2.35
N LEU A 24 -7.52 19.04 -1.53
CA LEU A 24 -8.50 19.72 -0.67
C LEU A 24 -9.04 21.02 -1.25
N PHE A 25 -8.92 21.24 -2.55
CA PHE A 25 -9.26 22.53 -3.11
C PHE A 25 -10.18 22.52 -4.33
N SER A 26 -11.27 21.79 -4.30
CA SER A 26 -12.36 22.13 -5.24
C SER A 26 -13.71 21.83 -4.62
N LEU A 27 -14.19 22.78 -3.85
CA LEU A 27 -15.62 22.94 -3.57
C LEU A 27 -15.86 24.42 -3.26
N LEU A 28 -15.84 25.23 -4.30
CA LEU A 28 -16.63 26.47 -4.40
C LEU A 28 -16.58 26.97 -5.86
N SER A 29 -17.51 26.49 -6.65
CA SER A 29 -18.15 27.24 -7.73
C SER A 29 -19.15 26.33 -8.45
N LEU A 30 -20.36 26.30 -7.93
CA LEU A 30 -21.56 25.96 -8.68
C LEU A 30 -22.16 27.27 -9.15
N THR A 31 -22.24 27.48 -10.47
CA THR A 31 -23.45 28.01 -11.09
C THR A 31 -23.34 27.91 -12.61
N THR A 32 -24.37 27.28 -13.17
CA THR A 32 -25.03 27.54 -14.46
C THR A 32 -24.30 27.25 -15.79
N GLY A 33 -24.93 26.37 -16.57
CA GLY A 33 -24.77 26.30 -18.01
C GLY A 33 -25.19 24.96 -18.61
N CYS A 34 -26.47 24.87 -18.97
CA CYS A 34 -27.06 23.74 -19.70
C CYS A 34 -26.86 23.88 -21.23
N LEU A 35 -26.96 22.74 -21.96
CA LEU A 35 -27.20 22.55 -23.40
C LEU A 35 -25.98 22.52 -24.34
N SER A 36 -25.65 21.38 -24.94
CA SER A 36 -26.22 20.76 -26.14
C SER A 36 -25.38 19.59 -26.61
N GLN A 37 -26.05 18.47 -26.93
CA GLN A 37 -25.49 17.33 -27.66
C GLN A 37 -25.24 17.72 -29.12
N GLN A 38 -24.07 17.35 -29.66
CA GLN A 38 -23.97 16.84 -31.03
C GLN A 38 -22.70 16.02 -31.25
N ALA A 39 -22.87 14.96 -32.01
CA ALA A 39 -21.88 13.93 -32.32
C ALA A 39 -20.71 14.46 -33.16
N ALA A 40 -19.47 13.99 -32.89
CA ALA A 40 -18.42 13.94 -33.89
C ALA A 40 -17.40 12.82 -33.55
N THR A 41 -17.22 12.02 -34.55
CA THR A 41 -16.34 10.83 -34.67
C THR A 41 -14.87 11.21 -34.78
N LYS A 42 -14.05 10.30 -34.23
CA LYS A 42 -12.65 10.01 -34.60
C LYS A 42 -11.69 11.18 -34.88
N THR A 43 -11.01 11.64 -33.82
CA THR A 43 -9.63 12.19 -33.90
C THR A 43 -9.05 12.33 -32.48
N THR A 44 -8.89 11.24 -31.74
CA THR A 44 -8.70 11.35 -30.28
C THR A 44 -7.33 10.96 -29.76
N ASP A 45 -6.37 10.60 -30.59
CA ASP A 45 -5.07 10.13 -30.06
C ASP A 45 -3.94 11.17 -30.16
N ASN A 46 -4.00 12.08 -31.13
CA ASN A 46 -3.02 13.17 -31.20
C ASN A 46 -3.37 14.39 -30.37
N SER A 47 -4.65 14.62 -30.08
CA SER A 47 -5.11 15.74 -29.26
C SER A 47 -4.82 15.54 -27.77
N LYS A 48 -4.77 14.30 -27.28
CA LYS A 48 -4.39 14.04 -25.87
C LYS A 48 -2.88 14.16 -25.63
N LYS A 49 -2.06 13.74 -26.59
CA LYS A 49 -0.62 14.01 -26.53
C LYS A 49 -0.30 15.49 -26.67
N GLN A 50 -1.03 16.21 -27.51
CA GLN A 50 -0.90 17.66 -27.65
C GLN A 50 -1.50 18.43 -26.47
N ALA A 51 -2.59 17.97 -25.85
CA ALA A 51 -3.12 18.58 -24.63
C ALA A 51 -2.20 18.35 -23.43
N LEU A 52 -1.61 17.15 -23.31
CA LEU A 52 -0.63 16.87 -22.27
C LEU A 52 0.67 17.66 -22.49
N SER A 53 1.11 17.85 -23.73
CA SER A 53 2.27 18.67 -24.07
C SER A 53 1.96 20.19 -24.05
N ALA A 54 0.71 20.59 -24.23
CA ALA A 54 0.29 22.00 -24.12
C ALA A 54 0.06 22.43 -22.66
N GLU A 55 -0.41 21.54 -21.77
CA GLU A 55 -0.42 21.78 -20.32
C GLU A 55 1.00 21.85 -19.74
N THR A 56 1.95 21.08 -20.33
CA THR A 56 3.37 21.15 -19.95
C THR A 56 4.06 22.43 -20.45
N ALA A 57 3.54 23.07 -21.50
CA ALA A 57 4.11 24.28 -22.10
C ALA A 57 3.53 25.60 -21.55
N ALA A 58 2.37 25.57 -20.90
CA ALA A 58 1.81 26.71 -20.16
C ALA A 58 2.29 26.67 -18.70
N GLY A 59 3.61 26.77 -18.48
CA GLY A 59 4.17 27.00 -17.15
C GLY A 59 3.50 28.23 -16.53
N THR A 60 2.53 28.02 -15.65
CA THR A 60 1.98 29.08 -14.82
C THR A 60 3.16 29.73 -14.11
N VAL A 61 3.32 31.03 -14.32
CA VAL A 61 4.38 31.82 -13.70
C VAL A 61 4.33 31.56 -12.19
N GLY A 62 5.25 30.73 -11.72
CA GLY A 62 5.32 30.45 -10.29
C GLY A 62 5.47 29.00 -9.87
N TYR A 63 5.18 27.98 -10.67
CA TYR A 63 5.29 26.57 -10.29
C TYR A 63 6.31 25.80 -11.12
N GLU A 64 6.80 24.66 -10.56
CA GLU A 64 7.66 23.71 -11.29
C GLU A 64 6.78 22.73 -12.08
N THR A 65 7.30 22.34 -13.24
CA THR A 65 6.78 21.17 -13.98
C THR A 65 7.65 19.96 -13.61
N PRO A 66 7.08 18.89 -13.05
CA PRO A 66 7.85 17.70 -12.74
C PRO A 66 8.53 17.13 -13.99
N GLU A 67 9.82 16.82 -13.87
CA GLU A 67 10.64 16.24 -14.94
C GLU A 67 10.45 14.72 -15.01
N ILE A 68 10.75 14.14 -16.17
CA ILE A 68 10.90 12.70 -16.31
C ILE A 68 12.25 12.32 -15.70
N LEU A 69 12.21 11.57 -14.61
CA LEU A 69 13.39 11.08 -13.92
C LEU A 69 13.94 9.82 -14.63
N LYS A 70 15.22 9.53 -14.41
CA LYS A 70 15.86 8.32 -14.91
C LYS A 70 16.02 7.29 -13.78
N ALA A 71 15.58 6.04 -14.03
CA ALA A 71 15.71 4.97 -13.06
C ALA A 71 17.17 4.76 -12.63
N SER A 72 18.10 4.83 -13.59
CA SER A 72 19.54 4.72 -13.36
C SER A 72 20.13 5.81 -12.45
N GLU A 73 19.47 6.97 -12.33
CA GLU A 73 19.91 8.09 -11.51
C GLU A 73 19.34 8.08 -10.10
N ILE A 74 18.15 7.48 -9.92
CA ILE A 74 17.42 7.58 -8.65
C ILE A 74 17.31 6.27 -7.89
N LEU A 75 17.46 5.13 -8.56
CA LEU A 75 17.33 3.81 -7.95
C LEU A 75 18.69 3.10 -7.82
N PRO A 76 18.87 2.29 -6.77
CA PRO A 76 20.00 1.38 -6.71
C PRO A 76 19.83 0.25 -7.75
N PRO A 77 20.94 -0.29 -8.29
CA PRO A 77 20.92 -1.25 -9.39
C PRO A 77 20.00 -2.46 -9.16
N GLU A 78 19.92 -2.94 -7.93
CA GLU A 78 19.08 -4.08 -7.54
C GLU A 78 17.55 -3.81 -7.60
N LEU A 79 17.15 -2.55 -7.76
CA LEU A 79 15.75 -2.18 -8.00
C LEU A 79 15.48 -1.90 -9.48
N ILE A 80 16.50 -1.74 -10.31
CA ILE A 80 16.35 -1.45 -11.75
C ILE A 80 16.09 -2.74 -12.52
N GLU A 81 16.93 -3.75 -12.32
CA GLU A 81 16.84 -5.01 -13.08
C GLU A 81 17.18 -6.23 -12.23
N GLY A 82 16.70 -7.39 -12.68
CA GLY A 82 16.99 -8.69 -12.10
C GLY A 82 16.46 -9.84 -12.95
N GLU A 83 16.60 -11.07 -12.48
CA GLU A 83 16.30 -12.29 -13.25
C GLU A 83 14.90 -12.30 -13.90
N ASN A 84 13.91 -11.70 -13.25
CA ASN A 84 12.51 -11.75 -13.72
C ASN A 84 11.86 -10.37 -13.81
N TYR A 85 12.60 -9.30 -13.81
CA TYR A 85 12.06 -7.94 -13.92
C TYR A 85 13.08 -6.96 -14.48
N ASN A 86 12.55 -5.92 -15.09
CA ASN A 86 13.25 -4.71 -15.51
C ASN A 86 12.34 -3.52 -15.34
N VAL A 87 12.81 -2.48 -14.64
CA VAL A 87 12.08 -1.22 -14.44
C VAL A 87 12.34 -0.33 -15.64
N ASN A 88 11.30 0.32 -16.16
CA ASN A 88 11.44 1.29 -17.24
C ASN A 88 12.38 2.42 -16.82
N GLU A 89 13.28 2.84 -17.73
CA GLU A 89 14.23 3.92 -17.47
C GLU A 89 13.52 5.27 -17.24
N ASP A 90 12.43 5.53 -17.94
CA ASP A 90 11.67 6.76 -17.82
C ASP A 90 10.66 6.67 -16.67
N ILE A 91 10.90 7.45 -15.61
CA ILE A 91 10.07 7.49 -14.41
C ILE A 91 9.28 8.79 -14.40
N LEU A 92 7.97 8.66 -14.47
CA LEU A 92 7.07 9.80 -14.30
C LEU A 92 6.95 10.15 -12.82
N THR A 93 6.84 11.44 -12.50
CA THR A 93 6.49 11.88 -11.15
C THR A 93 5.30 12.82 -11.17
N TYR A 94 4.39 12.65 -10.24
CA TYR A 94 3.23 13.54 -10.08
C TYR A 94 3.45 14.62 -9.02
N GLY A 95 4.73 14.95 -8.77
CA GLY A 95 5.14 16.01 -7.86
C GLY A 95 5.27 15.62 -6.40
N PHE A 96 5.01 14.33 -6.05
CA PHE A 96 5.19 13.77 -4.70
C PHE A 96 5.65 12.33 -4.75
N THR A 97 5.18 11.58 -5.75
CA THR A 97 5.33 10.14 -5.87
C THR A 97 5.81 9.82 -7.27
N ASN A 98 6.78 8.97 -7.37
CA ASN A 98 7.28 8.41 -8.61
C ASN A 98 6.34 7.32 -9.11
N TYR A 99 6.23 7.14 -10.40
CA TYR A 99 5.42 6.11 -11.03
C TYR A 99 6.30 5.19 -11.87
N TYR A 100 6.34 3.93 -11.48
CA TYR A 100 7.20 2.91 -12.05
C TYR A 100 6.41 1.92 -12.89
N THR A 101 6.93 1.61 -14.09
CA THR A 101 6.49 0.48 -14.91
C THR A 101 7.56 -0.60 -14.85
N ILE A 102 7.17 -1.80 -14.47
CA ILE A 102 8.06 -2.95 -14.28
C ILE A 102 7.71 -4.00 -15.32
N MET A 103 8.63 -4.28 -16.22
CA MET A 103 8.50 -5.32 -17.23
C MET A 103 8.94 -6.66 -16.66
N SER A 104 8.17 -7.73 -16.91
CA SER A 104 8.49 -9.08 -16.45
C SER A 104 7.99 -10.12 -17.45
N PRO A 105 8.62 -11.31 -17.52
CA PRO A 105 8.10 -12.42 -18.31
C PRO A 105 6.68 -12.87 -17.94
N VAL A 106 6.23 -12.51 -16.73
CA VAL A 106 4.89 -12.85 -16.22
C VAL A 106 3.87 -11.72 -16.34
N GLY A 107 4.24 -10.60 -16.93
CA GLY A 107 3.37 -9.44 -17.18
C GLY A 107 4.05 -8.10 -16.92
N ILE A 108 3.27 -7.03 -17.11
CA ILE A 108 3.67 -5.66 -16.80
C ILE A 108 3.05 -5.32 -15.45
N PHE A 109 3.85 -4.78 -14.56
CA PHE A 109 3.42 -4.35 -13.23
C PHE A 109 3.65 -2.85 -13.08
N GLU A 110 2.83 -2.23 -12.25
CA GLU A 110 2.92 -0.83 -11.91
C GLU A 110 3.18 -0.68 -10.42
N ALA A 111 3.97 0.34 -10.07
CA ALA A 111 4.19 0.73 -8.70
C ALA A 111 4.15 2.25 -8.57
N GLU A 112 3.31 2.74 -7.68
CA GLU A 112 3.21 4.15 -7.35
C GLU A 112 3.92 4.40 -6.02
N GLY A 113 5.05 5.07 -6.07
CA GLY A 113 5.96 5.31 -4.97
C GLY A 113 7.11 4.31 -4.87
N ASP A 114 8.24 4.81 -4.36
CA ASP A 114 9.46 4.03 -4.12
C ASP A 114 9.18 2.82 -3.21
N ASP A 115 8.31 2.98 -2.22
CA ASP A 115 7.97 1.92 -1.29
C ASP A 115 7.10 0.84 -1.93
N MET A 116 6.18 1.23 -2.83
CA MET A 116 5.41 0.24 -3.60
C MET A 116 6.31 -0.50 -4.60
N LEU A 117 7.30 0.17 -5.20
CA LEU A 117 8.31 -0.50 -6.04
C LEU A 117 9.07 -1.57 -5.24
N ARG A 118 9.47 -1.24 -4.01
CA ARG A 118 10.15 -2.17 -3.09
C ARG A 118 9.27 -3.35 -2.68
N ILE A 119 7.96 -3.21 -2.72
CA ILE A 119 6.98 -4.29 -2.50
C ILE A 119 6.81 -5.12 -3.77
N ARG A 120 6.65 -4.50 -4.95
CA ARG A 120 6.36 -5.20 -6.22
C ARG A 120 7.52 -6.06 -6.73
N ILE A 121 8.75 -5.60 -6.59
CA ILE A 121 9.93 -6.37 -7.05
C ILE A 121 10.06 -7.74 -6.35
N PRO A 122 10.04 -7.85 -5.02
CA PRO A 122 9.96 -9.13 -4.32
C PRO A 122 8.78 -10.00 -4.75
N GLU A 123 7.61 -9.40 -4.99
CA GLU A 123 6.44 -10.13 -5.45
C GLU A 123 6.65 -10.76 -6.83
N ILE A 124 7.26 -10.03 -7.76
CA ILE A 124 7.59 -10.54 -9.11
C ILE A 124 8.60 -11.70 -9.01
N LYS A 125 9.63 -11.55 -8.18
CA LYS A 125 10.58 -12.64 -7.89
C LYS A 125 9.89 -13.86 -7.30
N ALA A 126 8.96 -13.67 -6.37
CA ALA A 126 8.17 -14.73 -5.77
C ALA A 126 7.28 -15.45 -6.80
N ILE A 127 6.66 -14.71 -7.73
CA ILE A 127 5.87 -15.27 -8.82
C ILE A 127 6.73 -16.21 -9.69
N GLY A 128 7.94 -15.76 -10.06
CA GLY A 128 8.89 -16.59 -10.79
C GLY A 128 9.22 -17.88 -10.04
N ALA A 129 9.53 -17.77 -8.74
CA ALA A 129 9.81 -18.92 -7.89
C ALA A 129 8.60 -19.86 -7.76
N LEU A 130 7.40 -19.34 -7.63
CA LEU A 130 6.17 -20.15 -7.59
C LEU A 130 5.90 -20.87 -8.92
N HIS A 131 6.23 -20.24 -10.06
CA HIS A 131 6.18 -20.91 -11.38
C HIS A 131 7.14 -22.09 -11.44
N ASP A 132 8.36 -21.97 -10.92
CA ASP A 132 9.34 -23.06 -10.92
C ASP A 132 8.91 -24.21 -10.00
N ILE A 133 8.30 -23.90 -8.86
CA ILE A 133 7.67 -24.91 -8.00
C ILE A 133 6.61 -25.68 -8.80
N LYS A 134 5.76 -24.99 -9.55
CA LYS A 134 4.68 -25.63 -10.36
C LYS A 134 5.20 -26.53 -11.47
N LYS A 135 6.39 -26.30 -11.99
CA LYS A 135 7.05 -27.18 -12.98
C LYS A 135 7.66 -28.44 -12.34
N SER A 136 7.78 -28.50 -11.02
CA SER A 136 8.39 -29.65 -10.34
C SER A 136 7.51 -30.88 -10.36
N LYS A 137 8.14 -32.08 -10.44
CA LYS A 137 7.44 -33.36 -10.34
C LYS A 137 6.65 -33.50 -9.04
N ALA A 138 7.23 -33.08 -7.94
CA ALA A 138 6.60 -33.09 -6.61
C ALA A 138 5.30 -32.27 -6.57
N PHE A 139 5.26 -31.13 -7.25
CA PHE A 139 4.03 -30.34 -7.39
C PHE A 139 2.99 -31.08 -8.23
N GLY A 140 3.39 -31.69 -9.35
CA GLY A 140 2.47 -32.48 -10.22
C GLY A 140 1.80 -33.61 -9.46
N GLU A 141 2.56 -34.37 -8.68
CA GLU A 141 2.04 -35.47 -7.83
C GLU A 141 1.09 -34.92 -6.73
N ALA A 142 1.43 -33.83 -6.12
CA ALA A 142 0.59 -33.19 -5.10
C ALA A 142 -0.70 -32.61 -5.67
N ALA A 143 -0.62 -31.95 -6.80
CA ALA A 143 -1.80 -31.40 -7.50
C ALA A 143 -2.76 -32.53 -7.90
N GLN A 144 -2.24 -33.68 -8.35
CA GLN A 144 -3.04 -34.87 -8.66
C GLN A 144 -3.74 -35.42 -7.42
N LYS A 145 -3.02 -35.55 -6.28
CA LYS A 145 -3.62 -35.96 -5.00
C LYS A 145 -4.69 -34.98 -4.54
N ALA A 146 -4.41 -33.67 -4.63
CA ALA A 146 -5.36 -32.64 -4.28
C ALA A 146 -6.64 -32.67 -5.12
N ALA A 147 -6.53 -32.97 -6.43
CA ALA A 147 -7.67 -33.13 -7.34
C ALA A 147 -8.55 -34.31 -7.01
N THR A 148 -8.01 -35.36 -6.40
CA THR A 148 -8.73 -36.59 -6.01
C THR A 148 -9.19 -36.59 -4.56
N SER A 149 -8.80 -35.58 -3.77
CA SER A 149 -9.20 -35.45 -2.36
C SER A 149 -10.69 -35.08 -2.22
N SER A 150 -11.28 -35.49 -1.09
CA SER A 150 -12.69 -35.20 -0.76
C SER A 150 -12.99 -33.69 -0.55
N VAL A 151 -11.97 -32.86 -0.58
CA VAL A 151 -12.01 -31.42 -0.34
C VAL A 151 -12.48 -30.60 -1.56
N LYS A 152 -13.12 -31.23 -2.56
CA LYS A 152 -13.54 -30.58 -3.83
C LYS A 152 -14.49 -29.38 -3.65
N GLY A 153 -15.28 -29.37 -2.58
CA GLY A 153 -16.23 -28.27 -2.32
C GLY A 153 -15.57 -26.92 -2.05
N ALA A 154 -14.43 -26.92 -1.34
CA ALA A 154 -13.65 -25.71 -1.07
C ALA A 154 -12.87 -25.20 -2.29
N LEU A 155 -12.53 -26.12 -3.23
CA LEU A 155 -11.74 -25.79 -4.43
C LEU A 155 -12.47 -24.85 -5.38
N SER A 156 -13.79 -25.01 -5.54
CA SER A 156 -14.58 -24.18 -6.44
C SER A 156 -14.69 -22.73 -5.95
N LEU A 157 -14.59 -22.50 -4.64
CA LEU A 157 -14.62 -21.19 -4.03
C LEU A 157 -13.27 -20.46 -4.12
N ILE A 158 -12.17 -21.21 -4.19
CA ILE A 158 -10.80 -20.69 -4.23
C ILE A 158 -10.29 -20.55 -5.67
N SER A 159 -10.65 -21.49 -6.55
CA SER A 159 -10.16 -21.54 -7.94
C SER A 159 -10.95 -20.67 -8.92
N HIS A 160 -12.18 -20.29 -8.57
CA HIS A 160 -13.00 -19.37 -9.35
C HIS A 160 -13.34 -18.16 -8.45
N PRO A 161 -12.46 -17.17 -8.33
CA PRO A 161 -12.93 -15.86 -7.95
C PRO A 161 -13.98 -15.51 -9.01
N VAL A 162 -15.24 -15.42 -8.58
CA VAL A 162 -16.40 -15.15 -9.44
C VAL A 162 -15.96 -14.16 -10.51
N ASN A 163 -16.06 -14.60 -11.79
CA ASN A 163 -15.93 -13.73 -12.95
C ASN A 163 -16.94 -12.59 -12.82
N THR A 164 -16.60 -11.57 -12.07
CA THR A 164 -17.29 -10.29 -12.12
C THR A 164 -16.69 -9.55 -13.29
N VAL A 165 -17.33 -9.78 -14.44
CA VAL A 165 -17.19 -8.96 -15.62
C VAL A 165 -17.27 -7.50 -15.17
N SER A 166 -16.30 -6.71 -15.65
CA SER A 166 -16.20 -5.26 -15.58
C SER A 166 -15.88 -4.62 -14.22
N GLY A 167 -14.67 -4.11 -14.14
CA GLY A 167 -14.34 -2.92 -13.41
C GLY A 167 -13.86 -3.11 -11.98
N VAL A 168 -12.59 -2.77 -11.77
CA VAL A 168 -11.90 -2.48 -10.50
C VAL A 168 -11.95 -3.59 -9.44
N PRO A 169 -10.81 -4.10 -8.98
CA PRO A 169 -10.77 -5.00 -7.83
C PRO A 169 -11.40 -4.28 -6.63
N LYS A 170 -12.61 -4.64 -6.28
CA LYS A 170 -13.25 -4.14 -5.06
C LYS A 170 -12.57 -4.78 -3.86
N GLY A 171 -11.53 -4.09 -3.36
CA GLY A 171 -10.91 -4.23 -2.07
C GLY A 171 -10.57 -5.64 -1.60
N ILE A 172 -9.30 -5.85 -1.30
CA ILE A 172 -8.73 -7.05 -0.68
C ILE A 172 -9.57 -7.52 0.52
N GLY A 173 -10.14 -6.60 1.29
CA GLY A 173 -11.02 -6.89 2.42
C GLY A 173 -12.25 -7.76 2.08
N LYS A 174 -12.77 -7.71 0.84
CA LYS A 174 -13.91 -8.55 0.44
C LYS A 174 -13.55 -10.02 0.21
N LEU A 175 -12.32 -10.32 -0.17
CA LEU A 175 -11.87 -11.71 -0.27
C LEU A 175 -11.77 -12.37 1.11
N PHE A 176 -11.35 -11.61 2.12
CA PHE A 176 -11.20 -12.12 3.49
C PHE A 176 -12.49 -12.04 4.30
N SER A 177 -13.36 -11.06 4.10
CA SER A 177 -14.65 -10.97 4.78
C SER A 177 -15.60 -12.10 4.36
N ARG A 178 -15.57 -12.55 3.11
CA ARG A 178 -16.38 -13.68 2.65
C ARG A 178 -16.00 -15.01 3.31
N VAL A 179 -14.70 -15.24 3.54
CA VAL A 179 -14.24 -16.43 4.25
C VAL A 179 -14.69 -16.39 5.71
N SER A 180 -14.60 -15.23 6.35
CA SER A 180 -15.06 -15.01 7.73
C SER A 180 -16.57 -15.10 7.88
N GLU A 181 -17.35 -14.58 6.93
CA GLU A 181 -18.83 -14.65 6.97
C GLU A 181 -19.34 -16.07 6.72
N MET A 182 -18.69 -16.83 5.81
CA MET A 182 -19.00 -18.25 5.60
C MET A 182 -18.67 -19.07 6.85
N ALA A 183 -17.57 -18.82 7.53
CA ALA A 183 -17.20 -19.50 8.78
C ALA A 183 -18.15 -19.19 9.95
N LYS A 184 -18.85 -18.04 9.95
CA LYS A 184 -19.83 -17.64 10.99
C LYS A 184 -21.26 -18.13 10.69
N GLY A 185 -21.59 -18.43 9.43
CA GLY A 185 -22.90 -18.88 8.99
C GLY A 185 -23.11 -20.39 9.08
N ALA A 186 -22.05 -21.16 9.29
CA ALA A 186 -22.04 -22.60 9.24
C ALA A 186 -22.63 -23.24 10.53
N ARG A 187 -23.81 -23.84 10.40
CA ARG A 187 -24.49 -24.61 11.46
C ARG A 187 -24.78 -26.05 11.00
N GLY A 188 -23.75 -26.79 10.59
CA GLY A 188 -23.87 -28.20 10.23
C GLY A 188 -22.50 -28.88 10.19
N ASP A 189 -22.42 -30.20 10.46
CA ASP A 189 -21.17 -30.98 10.52
C ASP A 189 -20.33 -30.90 9.23
N SER A 190 -20.95 -30.76 8.07
CA SER A 190 -20.28 -30.58 6.78
C SER A 190 -19.64 -29.18 6.62
N GLU A 191 -20.26 -28.16 7.22
CA GLU A 191 -19.79 -26.76 7.15
C GLU A 191 -18.65 -26.52 8.13
N GLU A 192 -18.62 -27.20 9.28
CA GLU A 192 -17.49 -27.16 10.22
C GLU A 192 -16.21 -27.75 9.60
N SER A 193 -16.34 -28.80 8.77
CA SER A 193 -15.20 -29.33 8.06
C SER A 193 -14.65 -28.37 7.01
N VAL A 194 -15.49 -27.67 6.26
CA VAL A 194 -15.11 -26.65 5.28
C VAL A 194 -14.41 -25.47 5.97
N ALA A 195 -14.91 -25.03 7.10
CA ALA A 195 -14.27 -23.96 7.88
C ALA A 195 -12.87 -24.36 8.36
N LYS A 196 -12.71 -25.57 8.90
CA LYS A 196 -11.39 -26.12 9.31
C LYS A 196 -10.41 -26.24 8.15
N GLU A 197 -10.89 -26.66 6.98
CA GLU A 197 -10.09 -26.74 5.76
C GLU A 197 -9.63 -25.36 5.27
N LEU A 198 -10.51 -24.37 5.28
CA LEU A 198 -10.15 -22.99 4.92
C LEU A 198 -9.12 -22.39 5.88
N ILE A 199 -9.24 -22.67 7.17
CA ILE A 199 -8.24 -22.25 8.18
C ILE A 199 -6.88 -22.91 7.90
N GLY A 200 -6.88 -24.22 7.62
CA GLY A 200 -5.65 -24.97 7.30
C GLY A 200 -5.00 -24.47 6.00
N PHE A 201 -5.78 -24.27 4.95
CA PHE A 201 -5.30 -23.67 3.70
C PHE A 201 -4.70 -22.27 3.92
N SER A 202 -5.40 -21.41 4.66
CA SER A 202 -4.95 -20.07 4.99
C SER A 202 -3.61 -20.08 5.74
N ALA A 203 -3.43 -21.01 6.67
CA ALA A 203 -2.16 -21.19 7.39
C ALA A 203 -1.02 -21.57 6.45
N VAL A 204 -1.24 -22.54 5.55
CA VAL A 204 -0.27 -22.96 4.53
C VAL A 204 0.09 -21.78 3.61
N LYS A 205 -0.91 -21.02 3.16
CA LYS A 205 -0.69 -19.85 2.30
C LYS A 205 0.16 -18.78 3.00
N ARG A 206 -0.10 -18.47 4.27
CA ARG A 206 0.73 -17.55 5.05
C ARG A 206 2.18 -18.03 5.15
N GLN A 207 2.39 -19.32 5.37
CA GLN A 207 3.74 -19.90 5.42
C GLN A 207 4.48 -19.80 4.09
N TYR A 208 3.81 -20.05 2.94
CA TYR A 208 4.42 -19.85 1.62
C TYR A 208 4.78 -18.38 1.39
N ALA A 209 3.85 -17.45 1.62
CA ALA A 209 4.08 -16.03 1.47
C ALA A 209 5.25 -15.55 2.35
N TYR A 210 5.28 -15.97 3.61
CA TYR A 210 6.38 -15.65 4.53
C TYR A 210 7.74 -16.15 4.01
N LYS A 211 7.82 -17.40 3.54
CA LYS A 211 9.06 -17.96 2.98
C LYS A 211 9.49 -17.31 1.68
N MET A 212 8.54 -16.82 0.89
CA MET A 212 8.82 -16.05 -0.33
C MET A 212 9.14 -14.59 -0.05
N GLY A 213 9.00 -14.15 1.20
CA GLY A 213 9.25 -12.76 1.60
C GLY A 213 8.23 -11.78 1.06
N VAL A 214 6.99 -12.20 0.86
CA VAL A 214 5.91 -11.39 0.32
C VAL A 214 4.72 -11.30 1.27
N ASP A 215 3.92 -10.25 1.10
CA ASP A 215 2.68 -10.11 1.85
C ASP A 215 1.62 -11.10 1.33
N VAL A 216 1.12 -11.94 2.22
CA VAL A 216 0.01 -12.87 1.90
C VAL A 216 -1.27 -12.10 1.51
N TYR A 217 -1.39 -10.86 1.94
CA TYR A 217 -2.54 -9.97 1.71
C TYR A 217 -2.33 -8.98 0.56
N SER A 218 -1.25 -9.13 -0.22
CA SER A 218 -0.96 -8.28 -1.38
C SER A 218 -2.13 -8.16 -2.35
N SER A 219 -2.32 -6.99 -2.93
CA SER A 219 -3.29 -6.73 -4.01
C SER A 219 -2.84 -7.27 -5.37
N ASN A 220 -1.62 -7.78 -5.49
CA ASN A 220 -1.11 -8.33 -6.74
C ASN A 220 -1.85 -9.62 -7.09
N GLU A 221 -2.78 -9.53 -8.06
CA GLU A 221 -3.63 -10.65 -8.47
C GLU A 221 -2.83 -11.84 -9.01
N VAL A 222 -1.71 -11.57 -9.70
CA VAL A 222 -0.84 -12.63 -10.24
C VAL A 222 -0.21 -13.38 -9.07
N LEU A 223 0.35 -12.67 -8.09
CA LEU A 223 0.90 -13.29 -6.88
C LEU A 223 -0.16 -14.09 -6.12
N GLN A 224 -1.36 -13.53 -5.94
CA GLN A 224 -2.45 -14.20 -5.24
C GLN A 224 -2.86 -15.49 -5.91
N ARG A 225 -2.96 -15.49 -7.23
CA ARG A 225 -3.28 -16.71 -8.02
C ARG A 225 -2.21 -17.77 -7.87
N GLU A 226 -0.94 -17.39 -7.96
CA GLU A 226 0.17 -18.33 -7.85
C GLU A 226 0.31 -18.89 -6.42
N LEU A 227 0.21 -18.02 -5.40
CA LEU A 227 0.19 -18.45 -4.00
C LEU A 227 -0.97 -19.41 -3.72
N ASN A 228 -2.17 -19.13 -4.22
CA ASN A 228 -3.33 -20.00 -4.04
C ASN A 228 -3.08 -21.38 -4.65
N SER A 229 -2.57 -21.41 -5.89
CA SER A 229 -2.29 -22.68 -6.61
C SER A 229 -1.30 -23.57 -5.85
N VAL A 230 -0.17 -22.99 -5.43
CA VAL A 230 0.88 -23.74 -4.73
C VAL A 230 0.45 -24.12 -3.31
N SER A 231 -0.24 -23.22 -2.61
CA SER A 231 -0.73 -23.50 -1.25
C SER A 231 -1.78 -24.59 -1.23
N TRP A 232 -2.63 -24.66 -2.26
CA TRP A 232 -3.61 -25.73 -2.40
C TRP A 232 -2.96 -27.09 -2.60
N ALA A 233 -1.99 -27.20 -3.51
CA ALA A 233 -1.24 -28.44 -3.70
C ALA A 233 -0.48 -28.84 -2.41
N GLY A 234 0.05 -27.87 -1.68
CA GLY A 234 0.69 -28.08 -0.39
C GLY A 234 -0.26 -28.59 0.68
N PHE A 235 -1.44 -27.98 0.79
CA PHE A 235 -2.45 -28.31 1.79
C PHE A 235 -3.12 -29.68 1.52
N ALA A 236 -3.71 -29.84 0.33
CA ALA A 236 -4.48 -31.04 -0.01
C ALA A 236 -3.61 -32.20 -0.53
N GLY A 237 -2.46 -31.91 -1.14
CA GLY A 237 -1.54 -32.90 -1.70
C GLY A 237 -0.42 -33.33 -0.76
N GLY A 238 -0.26 -32.69 0.40
CA GLY A 238 0.73 -33.04 1.41
C GLY A 238 2.18 -32.70 1.03
N VAL A 239 2.42 -31.81 0.06
CA VAL A 239 3.77 -31.32 -0.24
C VAL A 239 4.19 -30.32 0.82
N GLY A 240 5.11 -30.76 1.67
CA GLY A 240 5.70 -29.87 2.67
C GLY A 240 6.41 -28.67 2.03
N ILE A 241 6.23 -27.51 2.65
CA ILE A 241 6.83 -26.22 2.23
C ILE A 241 8.35 -26.33 2.01
N SER A 242 9.05 -27.18 2.79
CA SER A 242 10.48 -27.42 2.64
C SER A 242 10.89 -28.08 1.32
N LEU A 243 10.04 -28.93 0.73
CA LEU A 243 10.29 -29.54 -0.58
C LEU A 243 10.06 -28.52 -1.71
N ALA A 244 9.00 -27.71 -1.60
CA ALA A 244 8.70 -26.67 -2.56
C ALA A 244 9.82 -25.60 -2.62
N THR A 245 10.35 -25.19 -1.46
CA THR A 245 11.41 -24.18 -1.38
C THR A 245 12.80 -24.69 -1.79
N ARG A 246 13.08 -26.00 -1.71
CA ARG A 246 14.34 -26.59 -2.24
C ARG A 246 14.44 -26.53 -3.77
N ALA A 247 13.31 -26.49 -4.47
CA ALA A 247 13.28 -26.37 -5.92
C ALA A 247 13.68 -24.98 -6.42
N VAL A 248 13.71 -23.97 -5.54
CA VAL A 248 14.01 -22.58 -5.88
C VAL A 248 15.43 -22.25 -5.42
N LYS A 249 16.37 -22.28 -6.38
CA LYS A 249 17.73 -21.79 -6.15
C LYS A 249 17.65 -20.30 -5.78
N GLY A 250 17.95 -19.96 -4.51
CA GLY A 250 17.95 -18.58 -4.04
C GLY A 250 16.70 -18.12 -3.25
N ALA A 251 15.72 -19.00 -2.98
CA ALA A 251 14.56 -18.68 -2.15
C ALA A 251 14.94 -18.13 -0.76
N SER A 252 16.06 -18.62 -0.19
CA SER A 252 16.63 -18.07 1.04
C SER A 252 17.15 -16.63 0.90
N LYS A 253 17.52 -16.21 -0.33
CA LYS A 253 17.90 -14.83 -0.60
C LYS A 253 16.70 -13.93 -0.89
N LEU A 254 15.57 -14.49 -1.36
CA LEU A 254 14.32 -13.75 -1.60
C LEU A 254 13.71 -13.23 -0.29
N ALA A 255 13.76 -14.03 0.78
CA ALA A 255 13.30 -13.60 2.11
C ALA A 255 14.05 -12.36 2.64
N TYR A 256 15.27 -12.11 2.13
CA TYR A 256 16.11 -10.97 2.52
C TYR A 256 15.79 -9.67 1.79
N PHE A 257 15.15 -9.76 0.62
CA PHE A 257 14.76 -8.58 -0.16
C PHE A 257 13.35 -8.11 0.14
N SER A 258 12.59 -8.90 0.92
CA SER A 258 11.29 -8.46 1.36
C SER A 258 11.48 -7.22 2.19
N ILE A 259 11.00 -6.11 1.64
CA ILE A 259 10.84 -4.83 2.32
C ILE A 259 11.95 -4.73 3.38
N LYS A 260 12.92 -3.85 3.23
CA LYS A 260 13.75 -3.45 4.38
C LYS A 260 12.74 -3.02 5.44
N GLY A 261 12.15 -4.04 6.07
CA GLY A 261 11.15 -3.88 7.10
C GLY A 261 11.85 -3.10 8.18
N THR A 262 11.24 -2.05 8.63
CA THR A 262 11.69 -1.36 9.81
C THR A 262 11.84 -2.39 10.93
N LYS A 263 12.70 -2.19 11.88
CA LYS A 263 12.84 -3.03 13.09
C LYS A 263 11.45 -3.29 13.69
N PHE A 264 10.56 -2.32 13.58
CA PHE A 264 9.17 -2.42 14.00
C PHE A 264 8.38 -3.45 13.18
N ILE A 265 8.43 -3.40 11.84
CA ILE A 265 7.74 -4.38 10.96
C ILE A 265 8.30 -5.78 11.15
N TYR A 266 9.61 -5.92 11.33
CA TYR A 266 10.21 -7.23 11.60
C TYR A 266 9.64 -7.87 12.87
N GLY A 267 9.49 -7.09 13.95
CA GLY A 267 8.80 -7.54 15.17
C GLY A 267 7.34 -7.94 14.96
N MET A 268 6.68 -7.39 13.93
CA MET A 268 5.30 -7.70 13.58
C MET A 268 5.14 -8.95 12.71
N ASN A 269 6.20 -9.39 12.01
CA ASN A 269 6.11 -10.52 11.07
C ASN A 269 5.61 -11.81 11.75
N LYS A 270 6.00 -12.07 12.99
CA LYS A 270 5.51 -13.21 13.74
C LYS A 270 4.00 -13.10 14.01
N ILE A 271 3.52 -11.95 14.43
CA ILE A 271 2.10 -11.72 14.67
C ILE A 271 1.30 -11.94 13.38
N LEU A 272 1.79 -11.41 12.26
CA LEU A 272 1.13 -11.55 10.94
C LEU A 272 1.17 -13.00 10.42
N LEU A 273 2.22 -13.76 10.72
CA LEU A 273 2.35 -15.16 10.32
C LEU A 273 1.45 -16.08 11.15
N ASP A 274 1.48 -15.92 12.48
CA ASP A 274 0.87 -16.85 13.41
C ASP A 274 -0.65 -16.68 13.54
N ASN A 275 -1.19 -15.52 13.15
CA ASN A 275 -2.60 -15.20 13.31
C ASN A 275 -3.36 -15.16 11.98
N ALA A 276 -4.56 -15.73 12.00
CA ALA A 276 -5.51 -15.59 10.90
C ALA A 276 -6.06 -14.15 10.83
N PRO A 277 -6.62 -13.71 9.67
CA PRO A 277 -7.17 -12.35 9.53
C PRO A 277 -8.19 -11.98 10.62
N GLU A 278 -9.00 -12.93 11.06
CA GLU A 278 -10.00 -12.76 12.11
C GLU A 278 -9.36 -12.50 13.47
N ASP A 279 -8.28 -13.23 13.78
CA ASP A 279 -7.51 -13.02 15.01
C ASP A 279 -6.78 -11.68 14.98
N LEU A 280 -6.21 -11.31 13.84
CA LEU A 280 -5.60 -9.99 13.67
C LEU A 280 -6.63 -8.87 13.91
N ARG A 281 -7.83 -9.00 13.34
CA ARG A 281 -8.91 -8.03 13.60
C ARG A 281 -9.32 -7.97 15.08
N ARG A 282 -9.40 -9.11 15.75
CA ARG A 282 -9.70 -9.16 17.19
C ARG A 282 -8.60 -8.47 17.99
N ILE A 283 -7.33 -8.76 17.71
CA ILE A 283 -6.17 -8.12 18.35
C ILE A 283 -6.18 -6.61 18.10
N ASN A 284 -6.43 -6.18 16.87
CA ASN A 284 -6.50 -4.77 16.51
C ASN A 284 -7.66 -4.06 17.22
N ARG A 285 -8.84 -4.69 17.28
CA ARG A 285 -10.01 -4.17 18.02
C ARG A 285 -9.69 -3.97 19.51
N GLU A 286 -9.09 -4.95 20.15
CA GLU A 286 -8.73 -4.88 21.57
C GLU A 286 -7.76 -3.72 21.84
N LYS A 287 -6.74 -3.54 20.97
CA LYS A 287 -5.81 -2.41 21.08
C LYS A 287 -6.47 -1.05 20.87
N LEU A 288 -7.37 -0.95 19.89
CA LEU A 288 -8.12 0.28 19.62
C LEU A 288 -9.05 0.64 20.79
N LEU A 289 -9.71 -0.35 21.40
CA LEU A 289 -10.52 -0.14 22.62
C LEU A 289 -9.63 0.31 23.80
N GLN A 290 -8.46 -0.29 24.00
CA GLN A 290 -7.49 0.11 25.04
C GLN A 290 -7.01 1.56 24.85
N MET A 291 -6.95 2.05 23.60
CA MET A 291 -6.67 3.46 23.29
C MET A 291 -7.86 4.40 23.53
N GLY A 292 -9.02 3.88 23.98
CA GLY A 292 -10.22 4.67 24.25
C GLY A 292 -11.01 5.06 23.01
N ILE A 293 -10.78 4.38 21.88
CA ILE A 293 -11.48 4.69 20.62
C ILE A 293 -12.89 4.11 20.64
N LYS A 294 -13.87 4.89 20.17
CA LYS A 294 -15.27 4.47 20.14
C LYS A 294 -15.48 3.28 19.20
N ASN A 295 -16.29 2.30 19.65
CA ASN A 295 -16.52 1.08 18.87
C ASN A 295 -17.06 1.33 17.45
N THR A 296 -17.87 2.37 17.25
CA THR A 296 -18.36 2.76 15.90
C THR A 296 -17.22 3.09 14.94
N VAL A 297 -16.21 3.83 15.40
CA VAL A 297 -15.03 4.20 14.60
C VAL A 297 -14.15 2.97 14.35
N ILE A 298 -14.02 2.10 15.36
CA ILE A 298 -13.27 0.84 15.23
C ILE A 298 -13.88 -0.03 14.15
N GLU A 299 -15.22 -0.24 14.20
CA GLU A 299 -15.91 -1.07 13.21
C GLU A 299 -15.81 -0.50 11.80
N GLU A 300 -15.91 0.81 11.64
CA GLU A 300 -15.77 1.48 10.36
C GLU A 300 -14.36 1.31 9.80
N PHE A 301 -13.33 1.49 10.62
CA PHE A 301 -11.93 1.31 10.23
C PHE A 301 -11.64 -0.15 9.85
N LEU A 302 -11.97 -1.11 10.70
CA LEU A 302 -11.71 -2.53 10.44
C LEU A 302 -12.56 -3.14 9.31
N ARG A 303 -13.56 -2.42 8.81
CA ARG A 303 -14.35 -2.79 7.61
C ARG A 303 -13.90 -2.07 6.35
N ASN A 304 -13.00 -1.11 6.44
CA ASN A 304 -12.52 -0.41 5.25
C ASN A 304 -11.77 -1.39 4.33
N PRO A 305 -12.29 -1.65 3.11
CA PRO A 305 -11.75 -2.68 2.23
C PRO A 305 -10.38 -2.33 1.64
N ASN A 306 -9.92 -1.10 1.81
CA ASN A 306 -8.64 -0.64 1.29
C ASN A 306 -7.48 -0.99 2.22
N PHE A 307 -7.76 -1.23 3.52
CA PHE A 307 -6.77 -1.75 4.45
C PHE A 307 -6.71 -3.28 4.38
N SER A 308 -5.52 -3.81 4.11
CA SER A 308 -5.26 -5.22 4.33
C SER A 308 -5.11 -5.51 5.84
N PRO A 309 -5.29 -6.76 6.29
CA PRO A 309 -4.99 -7.13 7.69
C PRO A 309 -3.59 -6.74 8.14
N ARG A 310 -2.62 -6.69 7.21
CA ARG A 310 -1.25 -6.22 7.47
C ARG A 310 -1.23 -4.72 7.76
N HIS A 311 -1.82 -3.89 6.87
CA HIS A 311 -1.86 -2.44 7.05
C HIS A 311 -2.54 -2.06 8.36
N GLU A 312 -3.73 -2.65 8.65
CA GLU A 312 -4.45 -2.44 9.91
C GLU A 312 -3.55 -2.76 11.11
N THR A 313 -2.91 -3.94 11.10
CA THR A 313 -2.15 -4.42 12.24
C THR A 313 -0.92 -3.57 12.52
N ILE A 314 -0.15 -3.20 11.49
CA ILE A 314 1.04 -2.36 11.64
C ILE A 314 0.64 -0.97 12.14
N LEU A 315 -0.36 -0.33 11.53
CA LEU A 315 -0.86 0.99 11.92
C LEU A 315 -1.35 0.99 13.38
N VAL A 316 -2.22 0.05 13.74
CA VAL A 316 -2.77 -0.05 15.10
C VAL A 316 -1.67 -0.29 16.14
N HIS A 317 -0.69 -1.14 15.82
CA HIS A 317 0.42 -1.40 16.73
C HIS A 317 1.32 -0.18 16.90
N ALA A 318 1.63 0.56 15.83
CA ALA A 318 2.39 1.80 15.91
C ALA A 318 1.71 2.79 16.85
N LEU A 319 0.41 3.05 16.66
CA LEU A 319 -0.35 3.93 17.53
C LEU A 319 -0.45 3.41 18.98
N SER A 320 -0.59 2.09 19.17
CA SER A 320 -0.70 1.50 20.52
C SER A 320 0.58 1.65 21.33
N LYS A 321 1.74 1.71 20.67
CA LYS A 321 3.05 1.92 21.31
C LYS A 321 3.33 3.39 21.67
N MET A 322 2.52 4.32 21.20
CA MET A 322 2.60 5.72 21.56
C MET A 322 1.79 5.96 22.83
N GLU A 323 2.29 5.43 23.96
CA GLU A 323 1.63 5.51 25.25
C GLU A 323 1.57 6.97 25.75
N GLY A 324 0.46 7.36 26.41
CA GLY A 324 0.26 8.72 26.88
C GLY A 324 -0.12 9.76 25.82
N VAL A 325 -0.06 9.42 24.52
CA VAL A 325 -0.46 10.31 23.44
C VAL A 325 -1.97 10.43 23.40
N ARG A 326 -2.48 11.66 23.53
CA ARG A 326 -3.92 11.97 23.49
C ARG A 326 -4.44 11.96 22.06
N ASN A 327 -5.75 11.76 21.92
CA ASN A 327 -6.48 11.90 20.66
C ASN A 327 -6.02 10.97 19.53
N ARG A 328 -5.52 9.76 19.85
CA ARG A 328 -5.17 8.74 18.84
C ARG A 328 -6.37 8.33 17.98
N ASP A 329 -7.60 8.49 18.49
CA ASP A 329 -8.83 8.31 17.72
C ASP A 329 -8.91 9.22 16.49
N LYS A 330 -8.35 10.43 16.56
CA LYS A 330 -8.30 11.35 15.42
C LYS A 330 -7.46 10.80 14.28
N PHE A 331 -6.39 10.04 14.58
CA PHE A 331 -5.63 9.33 13.54
C PHE A 331 -6.52 8.31 12.81
N ILE A 332 -7.21 7.46 13.55
CA ILE A 332 -8.09 6.44 12.97
C ILE A 332 -9.20 7.07 12.14
N ARG A 333 -9.76 8.22 12.59
CA ARG A 333 -10.76 8.96 11.79
C ARG A 333 -10.20 9.50 10.48
N GLN A 334 -8.93 9.95 10.46
CA GLN A 334 -8.30 10.37 9.21
C GLN A 334 -8.04 9.14 8.30
N ALA A 335 -7.62 8.00 8.86
CA ALA A 335 -7.43 6.78 8.10
C ALA A 335 -8.70 6.26 7.41
N LEU A 336 -9.90 6.63 7.88
CA LEU A 336 -11.17 6.32 7.19
C LEU A 336 -11.27 6.94 5.79
N PHE A 337 -10.49 7.98 5.50
CA PHE A 337 -10.44 8.59 4.17
C PHE A 337 -9.61 7.80 3.14
N ALA A 338 -9.01 6.67 3.52
CA ALA A 338 -8.30 5.82 2.58
C ALA A 338 -9.27 5.21 1.55
N GLU A 339 -9.04 5.47 0.26
CA GLU A 339 -9.83 5.01 -0.88
C GLU A 339 -9.10 3.99 -1.76
N SER A 340 -7.81 3.74 -1.46
CA SER A 340 -6.94 2.79 -2.18
C SER A 340 -5.98 2.05 -1.23
N GLU A 341 -5.32 1.00 -1.74
CA GLU A 341 -4.23 0.32 -1.02
C GLU A 341 -3.05 1.27 -0.76
N LEU A 342 -2.74 2.14 -1.73
CA LEU A 342 -1.69 3.13 -1.57
C LEU A 342 -1.96 4.06 -0.40
N ASP A 343 -3.21 4.49 -0.22
CA ASP A 343 -3.58 5.33 0.92
C ASP A 343 -3.44 4.60 2.24
N ALA A 344 -3.86 3.33 2.26
CA ALA A 344 -3.69 2.50 3.44
C ALA A 344 -2.20 2.35 3.81
N LEU A 345 -1.32 2.20 2.79
CA LEU A 345 0.14 2.18 2.98
C LEU A 345 0.64 3.53 3.49
N VAL A 346 0.18 4.65 2.92
CA VAL A 346 0.54 6.00 3.37
C VAL A 346 0.14 6.22 4.83
N PHE A 347 -1.08 5.87 5.23
CA PHE A 347 -1.52 5.99 6.62
C PHE A 347 -0.72 5.08 7.56
N GLN A 348 -0.41 3.86 7.13
CA GLN A 348 0.46 2.97 7.88
C GLN A 348 1.82 3.61 8.12
N GLN A 349 2.46 4.14 7.08
CA GLN A 349 3.77 4.76 7.17
C GLN A 349 3.77 6.05 8.00
N ILE A 350 2.74 6.88 7.90
CA ILE A 350 2.57 8.05 8.77
C ILE A 350 2.52 7.60 10.24
N ALA A 351 1.80 6.53 10.56
CA ALA A 351 1.75 6.00 11.93
C ALA A 351 3.12 5.51 12.40
N GLU A 352 3.86 4.80 11.55
CA GLU A 352 5.22 4.33 11.84
C GLU A 352 6.21 5.50 12.03
N MET A 353 6.15 6.51 11.16
CA MET A 353 6.99 7.70 11.26
C MET A 353 6.70 8.52 12.53
N LEU A 354 5.43 8.71 12.88
CA LEU A 354 5.06 9.39 14.12
C LEU A 354 5.50 8.59 15.35
N TYR A 355 5.39 7.26 15.32
CA TYR A 355 5.93 6.39 16.37
C TYR A 355 7.46 6.52 16.45
N GLY A 356 8.14 6.51 15.31
CA GLY A 356 9.59 6.71 15.23
C GLY A 356 10.02 8.07 15.79
N TYR A 357 9.31 9.13 15.42
CA TYR A 357 9.54 10.47 15.99
C TYR A 357 9.36 10.46 17.52
N HIS A 358 8.22 9.91 17.98
CA HIS A 358 7.89 9.84 19.40
C HIS A 358 8.96 9.14 20.25
N THR A 359 9.61 8.12 19.69
CA THR A 359 10.58 7.28 20.41
C THR A 359 12.03 7.73 20.25
N GLN A 360 12.37 8.40 19.15
CA GLN A 360 13.77 8.67 18.80
C GLN A 360 14.12 10.16 18.76
N VAL A 361 13.13 11.05 18.58
CA VAL A 361 13.36 12.48 18.45
C VAL A 361 12.80 13.24 19.65
N GLY A 362 11.51 13.05 19.92
CA GLY A 362 10.86 13.72 21.05
C GLY A 362 9.42 13.27 21.25
N PRO A 363 8.92 13.29 22.48
CA PRO A 363 7.60 12.75 22.79
C PRO A 363 6.48 13.59 22.16
N ILE A 364 5.65 12.94 21.35
CA ILE A 364 4.37 13.48 20.89
C ILE A 364 3.40 13.41 22.08
N SER A 365 2.69 14.48 22.34
CA SER A 365 1.70 14.59 23.42
C SER A 365 0.26 14.40 22.93
N GLU A 366 0.02 14.69 21.65
CA GLU A 366 -1.32 14.67 21.07
C GLU A 366 -1.28 14.44 19.55
N ILE A 367 -2.26 13.74 19.02
CA ILE A 367 -2.54 13.67 17.58
C ILE A 367 -3.58 14.74 17.23
N ILE A 368 -3.27 15.55 16.23
CA ILE A 368 -4.20 16.55 15.70
C ILE A 368 -4.49 16.29 14.22
N PRO A 369 -5.72 16.52 13.75
CA PRO A 369 -6.02 16.42 12.32
C PRO A 369 -5.45 17.63 11.57
N LEU A 370 -4.86 17.38 10.42
CA LEU A 370 -4.51 18.38 9.43
C LEU A 370 -5.14 18.00 8.11
N ARG A 371 -6.29 18.57 7.80
CA ARG A 371 -7.11 18.20 6.66
C ARG A 371 -7.42 16.68 6.65
N ARG A 372 -6.89 15.92 5.68
CA ARG A 372 -7.11 14.47 5.57
C ARG A 372 -6.00 13.61 6.19
N ILE A 373 -4.98 14.21 6.79
CA ILE A 373 -3.93 13.49 7.50
C ILE A 373 -3.96 13.79 8.99
N ALA A 374 -3.25 12.97 9.75
CA ALA A 374 -3.00 13.20 11.16
C ALA A 374 -1.54 13.59 11.36
N VAL A 375 -1.28 14.54 12.24
CA VAL A 375 0.04 15.04 12.58
C VAL A 375 0.26 14.98 14.08
N GLY A 376 1.53 14.92 14.49
CA GLY A 376 1.90 14.95 15.90
C GLY A 376 1.94 16.39 16.44
N TYR A 377 1.62 16.55 17.72
CA TYR A 377 1.83 17.78 18.47
C TYR A 377 2.57 17.46 19.76
N THR A 378 3.66 18.15 20.01
CA THR A 378 4.56 17.88 21.14
C THR A 378 4.24 18.78 22.35
N ALA A 379 4.76 18.44 23.54
CA ALA A 379 4.56 19.23 24.75
C ALA A 379 5.22 20.59 24.66
N ASP A 380 6.30 20.73 23.90
CA ASP A 380 7.01 21.99 23.64
C ASP A 380 6.44 22.77 22.44
N GLN A 381 5.23 22.42 22.03
CA GLN A 381 4.43 23.15 21.05
C GLN A 381 4.96 23.07 19.60
N ALA A 382 5.59 21.95 19.23
CA ALA A 382 5.92 21.68 17.84
C ALA A 382 4.79 20.89 17.15
N VAL A 383 4.52 21.25 15.89
CA VAL A 383 3.71 20.42 14.97
C VAL A 383 4.65 19.57 14.16
N VAL A 384 4.43 18.26 14.17
CA VAL A 384 5.24 17.26 13.47
C VAL A 384 4.43 16.68 12.33
N ILE A 385 4.79 17.03 11.11
CA ILE A 385 4.17 16.56 9.88
C ILE A 385 5.07 15.48 9.29
N ALA A 386 4.62 14.23 9.29
CA ALA A 386 5.34 13.10 8.74
C ALA A 386 4.68 12.66 7.43
N LEU A 387 5.42 12.69 6.32
CA LEU A 387 4.90 12.34 5.00
C LEU A 387 5.83 11.34 4.29
N PRO A 388 5.34 10.16 3.94
CA PRO A 388 6.03 9.25 3.05
C PRO A 388 5.88 9.76 1.61
N THR A 389 6.97 10.26 1.04
CA THR A 389 7.02 10.86 -0.30
C THR A 389 8.33 10.47 -0.96
N ASP A 390 8.41 10.57 -2.30
CA ASP A 390 9.65 10.28 -3.04
C ASP A 390 10.38 11.58 -3.39
N TYR A 391 9.74 12.44 -4.21
CA TYR A 391 10.33 13.70 -4.64
C TYR A 391 9.26 14.79 -4.77
N ILE A 392 9.37 15.84 -4.01
CA ILE A 392 8.41 16.93 -3.98
C ILE A 392 8.88 18.10 -4.84
N TYR A 393 8.07 18.44 -5.83
CA TYR A 393 8.20 19.63 -6.67
C TYR A 393 7.33 20.78 -6.13
N TRP A 394 7.73 22.03 -6.38
CA TRP A 394 6.91 23.19 -6.09
C TRP A 394 5.80 23.34 -7.11
N THR A 395 4.72 22.63 -6.89
CA THR A 395 3.51 22.63 -7.72
C THR A 395 2.39 23.42 -7.03
N GLU A 396 1.31 23.70 -7.74
CA GLU A 396 0.10 24.27 -7.14
C GLU A 396 -0.36 23.42 -5.93
N ARG A 397 -0.32 22.11 -6.04
CA ARG A 397 -0.69 21.20 -4.95
C ARG A 397 0.21 21.37 -3.72
N THR A 398 1.52 21.50 -3.93
CA THR A 398 2.48 21.73 -2.83
C THR A 398 2.20 23.05 -2.14
N SER A 399 1.97 24.11 -2.92
CA SER A 399 1.61 25.43 -2.41
C SER A 399 0.33 25.40 -1.57
N LEU A 400 -0.71 24.74 -2.08
CA LEU A 400 -1.97 24.57 -1.36
C LEU A 400 -1.82 23.72 -0.08
N GLY A 401 -0.98 22.71 -0.10
CA GLY A 401 -0.62 21.92 1.08
C GLY A 401 0.06 22.78 2.15
N LEU A 402 1.02 23.60 1.73
CA LEU A 402 1.71 24.54 2.61
C LEU A 402 0.75 25.57 3.21
N GLY A 403 -0.22 26.08 2.43
CA GLY A 403 -1.27 26.96 2.94
C GLY A 403 -2.07 26.37 4.10
N ALA A 404 -2.29 25.06 4.09
CA ALA A 404 -2.95 24.38 5.22
C ALA A 404 -2.07 24.34 6.48
N VAL A 405 -0.76 24.19 6.28
CA VAL A 405 0.22 24.18 7.39
C VAL A 405 0.29 25.58 8.03
N THR A 406 0.37 26.61 7.22
CA THR A 406 0.40 28.00 7.72
C THR A 406 -0.92 28.39 8.40
N GLN A 407 -2.06 27.91 7.90
CA GLN A 407 -3.35 28.11 8.57
C GLN A 407 -3.39 27.44 9.95
N LEU A 408 -2.78 26.25 10.12
CA LEU A 408 -2.69 25.59 11.42
C LEU A 408 -1.90 26.42 12.43
N GLN A 409 -0.85 27.12 11.98
CA GLN A 409 -0.06 28.02 12.83
C GLN A 409 -0.87 29.24 13.31
N SER A 410 -1.91 29.65 12.58
CA SER A 410 -2.78 30.78 12.91
C SER A 410 -4.02 30.43 13.74
N THR A 411 -4.16 29.16 14.17
CA THR A 411 -5.29 28.73 15.03
C THR A 411 -5.10 29.18 16.48
N GLU A 412 -6.13 28.96 17.33
CA GLU A 412 -6.06 29.24 18.78
C GLU A 412 -4.97 28.42 19.52
N ARG A 413 -4.42 27.40 18.86
CA ARG A 413 -3.35 26.55 19.39
C ARG A 413 -2.01 27.25 19.23
N THR A 414 -1.26 27.37 20.31
CA THR A 414 0.11 27.91 20.24
C THR A 414 1.02 26.94 19.50
N VAL A 415 1.57 27.35 18.37
CA VAL A 415 2.57 26.60 17.60
C VAL A 415 3.87 27.39 17.60
N LYS A 416 4.90 26.86 18.26
CA LYS A 416 6.23 27.51 18.30
C LYS A 416 7.09 27.17 17.12
N ARG A 417 6.93 25.96 16.56
CA ARG A 417 7.63 25.50 15.36
C ARG A 417 6.81 24.45 14.62
N THR A 418 7.05 24.36 13.35
CA THR A 418 6.47 23.30 12.48
C THR A 418 7.61 22.56 11.82
N GLU A 419 7.58 21.26 11.92
CA GLU A 419 8.59 20.35 11.38
C GLU A 419 7.96 19.44 10.32
N LEU A 420 8.55 19.46 9.12
CA LEU A 420 8.19 18.56 8.02
C LEU A 420 9.24 17.46 7.93
N TRP A 421 8.80 16.21 8.04
CA TRP A 421 9.63 15.01 8.02
C TRP A 421 9.25 14.16 6.82
N LEU A 422 10.18 13.99 5.87
CA LEU A 422 9.97 13.34 4.57
C LEU A 422 10.86 12.11 4.41
N THR A 423 10.29 11.02 3.91
CA THR A 423 11.10 9.86 3.48
C THR A 423 11.94 10.19 2.26
N GLY A 424 11.40 11.00 1.35
CA GLY A 424 12.04 11.46 0.12
C GLY A 424 12.75 12.80 0.26
N ARG A 425 12.69 13.58 -0.80
CA ARG A 425 13.39 14.87 -0.94
C ARG A 425 12.53 15.93 -1.60
N LEU A 426 12.97 17.19 -1.49
CA LEU A 426 12.39 18.35 -2.16
C LEU A 426 13.28 18.81 -3.31
N THR A 427 12.69 19.45 -4.33
CA THR A 427 13.48 20.29 -5.23
C THR A 427 14.06 21.49 -4.48
N PRO A 428 15.14 22.10 -4.97
CA PRO A 428 15.68 23.32 -4.35
C PRO A 428 14.64 24.42 -4.21
N ARG A 429 13.74 24.54 -5.20
CA ARG A 429 12.66 25.51 -5.17
C ARG A 429 11.59 25.17 -4.13
N ALA A 430 11.08 23.94 -4.11
CA ALA A 430 10.10 23.52 -3.12
C ALA A 430 10.62 23.69 -1.70
N ARG A 431 11.90 23.37 -1.47
CA ARG A 431 12.56 23.59 -0.19
C ARG A 431 12.53 25.08 0.20
N LYS A 432 13.00 25.96 -0.70
CA LYS A 432 13.04 27.40 -0.45
C LYS A 432 11.67 27.96 -0.08
N GLU A 433 10.66 27.67 -0.89
CA GLU A 433 9.28 28.15 -0.68
C GLU A 433 8.69 27.65 0.66
N ILE A 434 9.00 26.41 1.06
CA ILE A 434 8.54 25.85 2.33
C ILE A 434 9.29 26.48 3.52
N GLU A 435 10.61 26.58 3.45
CA GLU A 435 11.45 27.13 4.53
C GLU A 435 11.19 28.62 4.76
N GLU A 436 10.84 29.38 3.73
CA GLU A 436 10.45 30.79 3.83
C GLU A 436 9.19 31.01 4.68
N THR A 437 8.37 29.97 4.88
CA THR A 437 7.22 30.04 5.83
C THR A 437 7.59 29.69 7.27
N GLY A 438 8.86 29.46 7.56
CA GLY A 438 9.34 29.06 8.90
C GLY A 438 9.15 27.56 9.22
N VAL A 439 8.83 26.73 8.24
CA VAL A 439 8.76 25.28 8.40
C VAL A 439 10.16 24.68 8.36
N ILE A 440 10.51 23.89 9.37
CA ILE A 440 11.78 23.17 9.44
C ILE A 440 11.65 21.88 8.62
N VAL A 441 12.49 21.72 7.60
CA VAL A 441 12.45 20.57 6.70
C VAL A 441 13.50 19.55 7.08
N ASN A 442 13.04 18.27 7.21
CA ASN A 442 13.87 17.10 7.42
C ASN A 442 13.59 16.09 6.30
N GLU A 443 14.59 15.83 5.46
CA GLU A 443 14.49 14.94 4.30
C GLU A 443 15.25 13.64 4.52
N ARG A 444 14.89 12.60 3.72
CA ARG A 444 15.55 11.29 3.71
C ARG A 444 15.63 10.66 5.10
N ILE A 445 14.57 10.85 5.88
CA ILE A 445 14.57 10.47 7.30
C ILE A 445 14.15 9.01 7.53
N GLY A 446 13.92 8.23 6.45
CA GLY A 446 13.41 6.86 6.56
C GLY A 446 14.19 6.01 7.56
N GLU A 447 15.52 5.99 7.46
CA GLU A 447 16.37 5.22 8.37
C GLU A 447 16.38 5.79 9.81
N ARG A 448 16.18 7.08 9.98
CA ARG A 448 16.17 7.73 11.29
C ARG A 448 14.87 7.43 12.06
N LEU A 449 13.72 7.55 11.42
CA LEU A 449 12.42 7.32 12.09
C LEU A 449 11.96 5.87 12.00
N MET A 450 12.38 5.17 10.96
CA MET A 450 12.02 3.79 10.69
C MET A 450 13.31 2.98 10.45
N PRO A 451 14.14 2.77 11.49
CA PRO A 451 15.43 2.13 11.33
C PRO A 451 15.25 0.70 10.77
N PRO A 452 16.11 0.30 9.81
CA PRO A 452 16.06 -1.04 9.25
C PRO A 452 16.27 -2.08 10.36
N SER A 453 15.66 -3.26 10.19
CA SER A 453 15.97 -4.40 11.05
C SER A 453 17.42 -4.81 10.80
N THR A 454 18.28 -4.60 11.79
CA THR A 454 19.57 -5.31 11.83
C THR A 454 19.26 -6.75 12.13
N GLN A 455 19.53 -7.65 11.21
CA GLN A 455 19.56 -9.08 11.53
C GLN A 455 20.80 -9.32 12.40
N GLU A 456 20.59 -9.78 13.62
CA GLU A 456 21.55 -10.57 14.34
C GLU A 456 21.46 -12.03 13.92
#